data_e429ef977c3fc625c84096ff85c0e6d3
#
_entry.id   e429ef977c3fc625c84096ff85c0e6d3
#
_cell.length_a   1.000
_cell.length_b   1.000
_cell.length_c   1.000
_cell.angle_alpha   90.00
_cell.angle_beta   90.00
_cell.angle_gamma   90.00
#
_symmetry.space_group_name_H-M   'P 1'
#
loop_
_entity.id
_entity.type
_entity.pdbx_description
1 polymer ?
#
loop_
_entity_poly.entity_id
_entity_poly.type
_entity_poly.pdbx_seq_one_letter_code
_entity_poly.pdbx_strand_id
1 'polypeptide(L)'
;MKKSRITTALLAIGISASMVFQTPVFATEETAVAASSGITTNGISGWPQGPEITSASAVIMEDTSDTILYAKDMDTTLSPAGAVKIMTCLLALENSQLDDQVTMTETGVSGVTDGGAHISSQLGEVFTMEQCLYALMLASANDIALQVAEQIGGSVDAFVQKMNDRARELGCTNTVFTNPTGLPDDAQHTTAHDLALIMQAAISNDSFRTISGATSYTIPATNVSGGTRNLTSSFTMTDPASTSYYEGCIGGRESTTTASGSVLVTAAQRNGTTLIAVVMNGATGQTANEAISLLDYGFSNFQLMDLSEDDFHILSGGTVMVPSGATADDLTTEDTESDGQILRTYSFGGTQVGTAVVEDSSQESSSDVLENDENMDSAKAYSESRSQIPYFAIGGVGILLLILLLWRMIRIIRS
;
A
#
# COMPACT_ATOMS: atom_id res chain seq x y z
N MET A 1 65.81 2.72 56.56
CA MET A 1 66.69 1.58 56.85
C MET A 1 66.60 0.56 55.72
N LYS A 2 67.78 0.14 55.22
CA LYS A 2 68.13 -1.00 54.33
C LYS A 2 67.56 -1.03 52.89
N LYS A 3 68.32 -0.63 51.87
CA LYS A 3 69.45 -1.33 51.20
C LYS A 3 68.92 -2.64 50.52
N SER A 4 69.05 -2.79 49.22
CA SER A 4 70.16 -3.06 48.32
C SER A 4 69.72 -4.30 47.50
N ARG A 5 69.97 -4.59 46.23
CA ARG A 5 71.09 -4.56 45.32
C ARG A 5 70.62 -4.98 43.92
N ILE A 6 70.92 -4.28 42.95
CA ILE A 6 71.61 -4.54 41.66
C ILE A 6 72.04 -6.03 41.46
N THR A 7 71.67 -6.59 40.32
CA THR A 7 72.57 -7.50 39.57
C THR A 7 72.31 -7.36 38.07
N THR A 8 73.34 -6.94 37.37
CA THR A 8 73.52 -6.85 35.94
C THR A 8 73.92 -8.20 35.38
N ALA A 9 73.38 -8.63 34.27
CA ALA A 9 74.04 -9.67 33.46
C ALA A 9 73.88 -9.31 31.96
N LEU A 10 74.97 -8.97 31.36
CA LEU A 10 75.22 -8.94 29.92
C LEU A 10 75.31 -10.36 29.37
N LEU A 11 74.81 -10.65 28.17
CA LEU A 11 75.50 -11.39 27.09
C LEU A 11 74.60 -11.47 25.86
N ALA A 12 75.09 -10.98 24.86
CA ALA A 12 75.73 -11.48 23.60
C ALA A 12 74.86 -11.32 22.37
N ILE A 13 75.43 -10.61 21.49
CA ILE A 13 75.07 -10.29 20.12
C ILE A 13 75.10 -11.57 19.25
N GLY A 14 73.99 -11.83 18.55
CA GLY A 14 73.90 -12.74 17.41
C GLY A 14 73.28 -12.03 16.24
N ILE A 15 74.09 -11.52 15.32
CA ILE A 15 73.65 -10.92 14.06
C ILE A 15 73.38 -12.09 13.10
N SER A 16 72.10 -12.34 12.83
CA SER A 16 71.70 -13.20 11.70
C SER A 16 71.03 -12.26 10.68
N ALA A 17 71.72 -12.01 9.58
CA ALA A 17 71.20 -11.32 8.42
C ALA A 17 70.21 -12.24 7.71
N SER A 18 68.94 -12.01 7.92
CA SER A 18 67.87 -12.59 7.11
C SER A 18 67.49 -11.62 5.99
N MET A 19 67.83 -11.98 4.76
CA MET A 19 67.35 -11.30 3.58
C MET A 19 65.82 -11.48 3.50
N VAL A 20 65.09 -10.43 3.77
CA VAL A 20 63.65 -10.35 3.52
C VAL A 20 63.46 -10.07 2.03
N PHE A 21 63.07 -11.11 1.27
CA PHE A 21 62.46 -10.89 -0.05
C PHE A 21 61.12 -10.20 0.15
N GLN A 22 61.08 -8.91 -0.15
CA GLN A 22 59.82 -8.19 -0.30
C GLN A 22 59.15 -8.62 -1.61
N THR A 23 58.14 -9.49 -1.52
CA THR A 23 57.17 -9.66 -2.58
C THR A 23 56.32 -8.39 -2.68
N PRO A 24 56.08 -7.81 -3.86
CA PRO A 24 55.16 -6.72 -4.00
C PRO A 24 53.77 -7.23 -3.63
N VAL A 25 53.22 -6.76 -2.53
CA VAL A 25 51.78 -6.86 -2.22
C VAL A 25 51.09 -5.91 -3.19
N PHE A 26 50.50 -6.51 -4.23
CA PHE A 26 49.46 -5.78 -4.97
C PHE A 26 48.32 -5.55 -3.98
N ALA A 27 48.17 -4.29 -3.56
CA ALA A 27 46.95 -3.82 -2.93
C ALA A 27 45.85 -4.03 -3.98
N THR A 28 45.07 -5.08 -3.82
CA THR A 28 43.73 -5.11 -4.36
C THR A 28 43.02 -3.92 -3.71
N GLU A 29 42.70 -2.90 -4.47
CA GLU A 29 41.66 -1.93 -4.11
C GLU A 29 40.41 -2.80 -3.85
N GLU A 30 40.17 -3.07 -2.59
CA GLU A 30 38.88 -3.45 -2.10
C GLU A 30 38.00 -2.23 -2.37
N THR A 31 37.30 -2.24 -3.50
CA THR A 31 36.18 -1.32 -3.72
C THR A 31 35.32 -1.50 -2.50
N ALA A 32 35.37 -0.51 -1.61
CA ALA A 32 34.43 -0.41 -0.51
C ALA A 32 33.04 -0.45 -1.18
N VAL A 33 32.38 -1.59 -1.07
CA VAL A 33 30.94 -1.70 -1.35
C VAL A 33 30.35 -0.71 -0.38
N ALA A 34 29.87 0.43 -0.89
CA ALA A 34 29.11 1.38 -0.11
C ALA A 34 28.07 0.56 0.64
N ALA A 35 28.03 0.70 1.96
CA ALA A 35 27.02 0.05 2.78
C ALA A 35 25.68 0.31 2.09
N SER A 36 24.95 -0.75 1.71
CA SER A 36 23.69 -0.60 1.00
C SER A 36 22.81 0.34 1.83
N SER A 37 22.28 1.37 1.21
CA SER A 37 21.44 2.41 1.84
C SER A 37 20.13 1.86 2.42
N GLY A 38 19.92 0.55 2.45
CA GLY A 38 18.64 -0.10 2.78
C GLY A 38 17.63 -0.04 1.63
N ILE A 39 17.97 0.65 0.53
CA ILE A 39 17.10 0.77 -0.66
C ILE A 39 17.35 -0.46 -1.55
N THR A 40 16.46 -1.45 -1.42
CA THR A 40 16.62 -2.73 -2.14
C THR A 40 16.38 -2.61 -3.64
N THR A 41 15.51 -1.71 -4.08
CA THR A 41 15.22 -1.45 -5.50
C THR A 41 16.43 -0.88 -6.26
N ASN A 42 17.37 -0.24 -5.59
CA ASN A 42 18.62 0.23 -6.22
C ASN A 42 19.55 -0.91 -6.70
N GLY A 43 19.30 -2.15 -6.26
CA GLY A 43 20.03 -3.34 -6.69
C GLY A 43 19.45 -4.02 -7.94
N ILE A 44 18.29 -3.59 -8.43
CA ILE A 44 17.62 -4.18 -9.60
C ILE A 44 18.31 -3.68 -10.88
N SER A 45 18.67 -4.61 -11.77
CA SER A 45 19.32 -4.25 -13.04
C SER A 45 18.40 -3.44 -13.95
N GLY A 46 18.88 -2.29 -14.41
CA GLY A 46 18.09 -1.38 -15.27
C GLY A 46 17.06 -0.53 -14.54
N TRP A 47 16.93 -0.68 -13.21
CA TRP A 47 16.01 0.12 -12.40
C TRP A 47 16.62 1.50 -12.12
N PRO A 48 15.84 2.59 -12.19
CA PRO A 48 16.30 3.91 -11.81
C PRO A 48 16.76 3.97 -10.35
N GLN A 49 17.81 4.71 -10.05
CA GLN A 49 18.27 4.88 -8.68
C GLN A 49 17.30 5.73 -7.88
N GLY A 50 16.79 5.19 -6.79
CA GLY A 50 15.86 5.88 -5.89
C GLY A 50 16.54 6.95 -5.04
N PRO A 51 15.80 7.99 -4.61
CA PRO A 51 16.33 9.04 -3.75
C PRO A 51 16.71 8.53 -2.37
N GLU A 52 17.75 9.10 -1.77
CA GLU A 52 18.08 8.87 -0.37
C GLU A 52 17.08 9.59 0.53
N ILE A 53 16.52 8.87 1.48
CA ILE A 53 15.63 9.41 2.53
C ILE A 53 16.15 9.04 3.91
N THR A 54 15.77 9.81 4.92
CA THR A 54 16.24 9.64 6.31
C THR A 54 15.32 8.76 7.14
N SER A 55 14.05 8.64 6.76
CA SER A 55 13.06 7.78 7.43
C SER A 55 13.49 6.32 7.42
N ALA A 56 13.09 5.57 8.45
CA ALA A 56 13.55 4.20 8.65
C ALA A 56 13.02 3.24 7.58
N SER A 57 11.79 3.42 7.13
CA SER A 57 11.17 2.56 6.13
C SER A 57 10.32 3.38 5.17
N ALA A 58 10.31 3.00 3.89
CA ALA A 58 9.43 3.61 2.89
C ALA A 58 9.19 2.70 1.68
N VAL A 59 8.07 2.97 1.00
CA VAL A 59 7.69 2.28 -0.24
C VAL A 59 6.99 3.25 -1.19
N ILE A 60 7.19 3.06 -2.49
CA ILE A 60 6.32 3.53 -3.57
C ILE A 60 5.77 2.30 -4.28
N MET A 61 4.45 2.20 -4.35
CA MET A 61 3.72 1.15 -5.04
C MET A 61 2.80 1.76 -6.11
N GLU A 62 2.73 1.14 -7.27
CA GLU A 62 1.76 1.51 -8.30
C GLU A 62 0.46 0.73 -8.07
N ASP A 63 -0.68 1.43 -8.16
CA ASP A 63 -2.01 0.98 -7.72
C ASP A 63 -2.60 -0.17 -8.56
N THR A 64 -2.30 -0.21 -9.88
CA THR A 64 -2.93 -1.16 -10.83
C THR A 64 -2.14 -2.46 -10.97
N SER A 65 -0.82 -2.35 -11.03
CA SER A 65 0.10 -3.47 -11.27
C SER A 65 0.70 -4.06 -10.00
N ASP A 66 0.44 -3.44 -8.85
CA ASP A 66 1.06 -3.73 -7.54
C ASP A 66 2.59 -3.63 -7.55
N THR A 67 3.16 -2.96 -8.57
CA THR A 67 4.61 -2.86 -8.75
C THR A 67 5.23 -1.98 -7.68
N ILE A 68 6.24 -2.50 -6.99
CA ILE A 68 7.05 -1.75 -6.04
C ILE A 68 8.15 -1.00 -6.80
N LEU A 69 8.00 0.33 -6.89
CA LEU A 69 8.96 1.20 -7.60
C LEU A 69 10.15 1.58 -6.73
N TYR A 70 9.92 1.72 -5.44
CA TYR A 70 10.92 2.06 -4.45
C TYR A 70 10.66 1.27 -3.16
N ALA A 71 11.69 0.68 -2.61
CA ALA A 71 11.63 -0.04 -1.34
C ALA A 71 12.86 0.25 -0.49
N LYS A 72 12.64 0.81 0.68
CA LYS A 72 13.63 0.95 1.75
C LYS A 72 13.08 0.27 2.99
N ASP A 73 13.67 -0.86 3.39
CA ASP A 73 13.27 -1.62 4.58
C ASP A 73 11.74 -1.77 4.70
N MET A 74 11.05 -1.96 3.54
CA MET A 74 9.60 -1.85 3.43
C MET A 74 8.82 -2.85 4.29
N ASP A 75 9.42 -4.00 4.63
CA ASP A 75 8.81 -5.05 5.45
C ASP A 75 9.24 -5.01 6.92
N THR A 76 10.00 -3.99 7.32
CA THR A 76 10.35 -3.77 8.73
C THR A 76 9.11 -3.39 9.53
N THR A 77 8.86 -4.13 10.61
CA THR A 77 7.71 -3.87 11.50
C THR A 77 7.95 -2.64 12.35
N LEU A 78 7.04 -1.69 12.26
CA LEU A 78 7.08 -0.40 12.97
C LEU A 78 5.70 -0.04 13.54
N SER A 79 5.65 0.88 14.48
CA SER A 79 4.38 1.40 15.00
C SER A 79 3.65 2.23 13.91
N PRO A 80 2.36 1.96 13.63
CA PRO A 80 1.59 2.65 12.59
C PRO A 80 1.14 4.06 12.97
N ALA A 81 1.21 4.45 14.24
CA ALA A 81 0.60 5.69 14.73
C ALA A 81 -0.85 5.86 14.22
N GLY A 82 -1.27 7.09 13.93
CA GLY A 82 -2.61 7.37 13.44
C GLY A 82 -2.91 6.90 12.01
N ALA A 83 -1.96 6.28 11.28
CA ALA A 83 -2.23 5.63 10.00
C ALA A 83 -3.24 4.48 10.14
N VAL A 84 -3.37 3.89 11.34
CA VAL A 84 -4.44 2.94 11.70
C VAL A 84 -5.84 3.43 11.28
N LYS A 85 -6.06 4.73 11.33
CA LYS A 85 -7.37 5.34 10.99
C LYS A 85 -7.75 5.19 9.52
N ILE A 86 -6.80 4.86 8.63
CA ILE A 86 -7.09 4.50 7.25
C ILE A 86 -7.91 3.20 7.23
N MET A 87 -7.45 2.16 7.96
CA MET A 87 -8.20 0.91 8.10
C MET A 87 -9.54 1.12 8.82
N THR A 88 -9.57 1.96 9.86
CA THR A 88 -10.82 2.29 10.57
C THR A 88 -11.83 2.95 9.64
N CYS A 89 -11.39 3.88 8.80
CA CYS A 89 -12.22 4.57 7.79
C CYS A 89 -12.69 3.60 6.70
N LEU A 90 -11.79 2.77 6.17
CA LEU A 90 -12.09 1.75 5.16
C LEU A 90 -13.20 0.81 5.65
N LEU A 91 -13.04 0.22 6.83
CA LEU A 91 -14.05 -0.69 7.38
C LEU A 91 -15.39 0.01 7.64
N ALA A 92 -15.39 1.28 8.04
CA ALA A 92 -16.63 2.02 8.20
C ALA A 92 -17.34 2.21 6.85
N LEU A 93 -16.60 2.56 5.80
CA LEU A 93 -17.15 2.71 4.45
C LEU A 93 -17.63 1.39 3.84
N GLU A 94 -17.00 0.27 4.17
CA GLU A 94 -17.40 -1.07 3.71
C GLU A 94 -18.64 -1.62 4.44
N ASN A 95 -18.94 -1.13 5.66
CA ASN A 95 -19.97 -1.73 6.53
C ASN A 95 -21.11 -0.78 6.93
N SER A 96 -21.14 0.45 6.41
CA SER A 96 -22.20 1.44 6.72
C SER A 96 -22.48 2.36 5.54
N GLN A 97 -23.58 3.15 5.67
CA GLN A 97 -23.89 4.23 4.76
C GLN A 97 -23.47 5.57 5.38
N LEU A 98 -23.13 6.56 4.55
CA LEU A 98 -22.66 7.88 5.02
C LEU A 98 -23.71 8.63 5.85
N ASP A 99 -24.99 8.39 5.64
CA ASP A 99 -26.11 9.00 6.37
C ASP A 99 -26.57 8.20 7.61
N ASP A 100 -25.96 7.05 7.89
CA ASP A 100 -26.21 6.28 9.11
C ASP A 100 -25.95 7.12 10.36
N GLN A 101 -26.86 7.03 11.33
CA GLN A 101 -26.75 7.77 12.58
C GLN A 101 -25.82 7.03 13.56
N VAL A 102 -24.83 7.74 14.05
CA VAL A 102 -23.87 7.28 15.07
C VAL A 102 -24.17 8.04 16.36
N THR A 103 -24.63 7.31 17.38
CA THR A 103 -24.89 7.89 18.70
C THR A 103 -23.69 7.64 19.63
N MET A 104 -23.17 8.72 20.21
CA MET A 104 -22.04 8.63 21.14
C MET A 104 -22.45 7.94 22.45
N THR A 105 -21.73 6.91 22.79
CA THR A 105 -21.86 6.12 24.02
C THR A 105 -20.69 6.42 24.97
N GLU A 106 -20.66 5.77 26.13
CA GLU A 106 -19.51 5.84 27.06
C GLU A 106 -18.21 5.36 26.38
N THR A 107 -18.29 4.43 25.44
CA THR A 107 -17.12 3.93 24.68
C THR A 107 -16.38 5.05 23.96
N GLY A 108 -17.09 5.89 23.22
CA GLY A 108 -16.48 7.02 22.52
C GLY A 108 -16.07 8.15 23.47
N VAL A 109 -16.97 8.51 24.38
CA VAL A 109 -16.78 9.71 25.24
C VAL A 109 -15.72 9.52 26.31
N SER A 110 -15.71 8.36 26.97
CA SER A 110 -14.80 8.07 28.10
C SER A 110 -13.57 7.24 27.69
N GLY A 111 -13.54 6.69 26.49
CA GLY A 111 -12.45 5.85 26.00
C GLY A 111 -11.20 6.62 25.57
N VAL A 112 -11.29 7.95 25.44
CA VAL A 112 -10.11 8.78 25.11
C VAL A 112 -9.38 9.13 26.40
N THR A 113 -8.15 8.60 26.54
CA THR A 113 -7.28 8.87 27.70
C THR A 113 -6.17 9.86 27.32
N ASP A 114 -5.70 10.64 28.31
CA ASP A 114 -4.40 11.33 28.33
C ASP A 114 -4.08 12.25 27.12
N GLY A 115 -5.03 13.14 26.76
CA GLY A 115 -4.77 14.23 25.81
C GLY A 115 -4.72 13.78 24.34
N GLY A 116 -5.23 12.60 24.02
CA GLY A 116 -5.42 12.14 22.65
C GLY A 116 -6.34 13.09 21.87
N ALA A 117 -6.12 13.23 20.57
CA ALA A 117 -6.95 14.08 19.70
C ALA A 117 -8.43 13.63 19.75
N HIS A 118 -9.35 14.58 19.87
CA HIS A 118 -10.80 14.33 19.93
C HIS A 118 -11.58 15.57 19.49
N ILE A 119 -12.85 15.42 19.15
CA ILE A 119 -13.73 16.55 18.80
C ILE A 119 -14.64 16.99 19.98
N SER A 120 -14.37 16.49 21.18
CA SER A 120 -15.17 16.75 22.39
C SER A 120 -16.64 16.35 22.22
N SER A 121 -16.85 15.15 21.66
CA SER A 121 -18.18 14.55 21.56
C SER A 121 -18.76 14.30 22.94
N GLN A 122 -20.10 14.33 23.05
CA GLN A 122 -20.80 14.19 24.33
C GLN A 122 -21.70 12.94 24.31
N LEU A 123 -21.95 12.39 25.49
CA LEU A 123 -22.83 11.23 25.66
C LEU A 123 -24.23 11.52 25.07
N GLY A 124 -24.71 10.61 24.22
CA GLY A 124 -25.99 10.75 23.51
C GLY A 124 -25.97 11.75 22.36
N GLU A 125 -24.81 12.33 22.03
CA GLU A 125 -24.66 13.15 20.83
C GLU A 125 -24.75 12.29 19.57
N VAL A 126 -25.44 12.80 18.55
CA VAL A 126 -25.69 12.06 17.30
C VAL A 126 -24.99 12.76 16.14
N PHE A 127 -24.21 12.00 15.40
CA PHE A 127 -23.55 12.40 14.16
C PHE A 127 -24.03 11.50 13.01
N THR A 128 -23.82 11.93 11.76
CA THR A 128 -23.85 10.98 10.64
C THR A 128 -22.51 10.27 10.54
N MET A 129 -22.48 9.09 9.89
CA MET A 129 -21.22 8.39 9.62
C MET A 129 -20.26 9.29 8.82
N GLU A 130 -20.75 10.05 7.84
CA GLU A 130 -19.95 11.02 7.10
C GLU A 130 -19.25 12.02 8.03
N GLN A 131 -19.97 12.62 8.97
CA GLN A 131 -19.39 13.55 9.95
C GLN A 131 -18.34 12.88 10.83
N CYS A 132 -18.58 11.62 11.21
CA CYS A 132 -17.62 10.81 11.95
C CYS A 132 -16.34 10.59 11.13
N LEU A 133 -16.45 10.22 9.85
CA LEU A 133 -15.28 9.95 9.02
C LEU A 133 -14.47 11.22 8.71
N TYR A 134 -15.10 12.36 8.51
CA TYR A 134 -14.37 13.64 8.45
C TYR A 134 -13.67 13.96 9.76
N ALA A 135 -14.29 13.75 10.92
CA ALA A 135 -13.64 13.96 12.21
C ALA A 135 -12.47 13.00 12.42
N LEU A 136 -12.64 11.74 12.04
CA LEU A 136 -11.60 10.70 12.07
C LEU A 136 -10.38 11.08 11.24
N MET A 137 -10.60 11.49 9.99
CA MET A 137 -9.51 11.74 9.03
C MET A 137 -8.89 13.12 9.18
N LEU A 138 -9.67 14.19 9.40
CA LEU A 138 -9.12 15.54 9.48
C LEU A 138 -8.60 15.88 10.88
N ALA A 139 -9.39 15.63 11.92
CA ALA A 139 -9.05 15.99 13.29
C ALA A 139 -8.40 14.86 14.09
N SER A 140 -8.18 13.68 13.50
CA SER A 140 -7.63 12.52 14.21
C SER A 140 -8.46 12.07 15.42
N ALA A 141 -9.77 12.32 15.43
CA ALA A 141 -10.66 12.17 16.56
C ALA A 141 -10.69 10.71 17.10
N ASN A 142 -10.12 10.48 18.28
CA ASN A 142 -10.07 9.15 18.88
C ASN A 142 -11.41 8.78 19.53
N ASP A 143 -12.15 9.75 20.06
CA ASP A 143 -13.53 9.56 20.55
C ASP A 143 -14.43 9.01 19.43
N ILE A 144 -14.29 9.54 18.23
CA ILE A 144 -15.01 9.07 17.06
C ILE A 144 -14.50 7.71 16.57
N ALA A 145 -13.18 7.48 16.58
CA ALA A 145 -12.60 6.18 16.18
C ALA A 145 -13.17 5.03 17.03
N LEU A 146 -13.26 5.23 18.35
CA LEU A 146 -13.82 4.26 19.29
C LEU A 146 -15.32 4.05 19.06
N GLN A 147 -16.07 5.15 18.81
CA GLN A 147 -17.51 5.06 18.59
C GLN A 147 -17.85 4.39 17.25
N VAL A 148 -17.11 4.69 16.20
CA VAL A 148 -17.24 4.00 14.89
C VAL A 148 -16.92 2.52 15.05
N ALA A 149 -15.88 2.18 15.81
CA ALA A 149 -15.52 0.78 16.09
C ALA A 149 -16.64 0.04 16.82
N GLU A 150 -17.24 0.64 17.84
CA GLU A 150 -18.39 0.05 18.54
C GLU A 150 -19.61 -0.09 17.62
N GLN A 151 -19.92 0.94 16.82
CA GLN A 151 -21.05 0.94 15.87
C GLN A 151 -20.94 -0.21 14.84
N ILE A 152 -19.76 -0.41 14.26
CA ILE A 152 -19.54 -1.41 13.20
C ILE A 152 -19.27 -2.80 13.75
N GLY A 153 -18.56 -2.89 14.86
CA GLY A 153 -18.15 -4.17 15.47
C GLY A 153 -19.13 -4.71 16.51
N GLY A 154 -20.00 -3.87 17.05
CA GLY A 154 -20.77 -4.16 18.26
C GLY A 154 -19.94 -4.03 19.55
N SER A 155 -18.62 -4.02 19.44
CA SER A 155 -17.65 -3.66 20.47
C SER A 155 -16.31 -3.26 19.80
N VAL A 156 -15.46 -2.55 20.54
CA VAL A 156 -14.11 -2.20 20.06
C VAL A 156 -13.30 -3.45 19.78
N ASP A 157 -13.34 -4.45 20.65
CA ASP A 157 -12.59 -5.71 20.47
C ASP A 157 -13.02 -6.47 19.20
N ALA A 158 -14.32 -6.56 18.95
CA ALA A 158 -14.84 -7.20 17.73
C ALA A 158 -14.48 -6.42 16.47
N PHE A 159 -14.41 -5.09 16.55
CA PHE A 159 -13.94 -4.26 15.44
C PHE A 159 -12.44 -4.47 15.17
N VAL A 160 -11.62 -4.56 16.22
CA VAL A 160 -10.18 -4.87 16.09
C VAL A 160 -9.97 -6.23 15.43
N GLN A 161 -10.79 -7.22 15.73
CA GLN A 161 -10.77 -8.50 15.01
C GLN A 161 -11.05 -8.30 13.51
N LYS A 162 -12.11 -7.53 13.16
CA LYS A 162 -12.39 -7.18 11.75
C LYS A 162 -11.23 -6.46 11.07
N MET A 163 -10.53 -5.55 11.78
CA MET A 163 -9.34 -4.87 11.24
C MET A 163 -8.24 -5.87 10.88
N ASN A 164 -7.97 -6.83 11.76
CA ASN A 164 -6.94 -7.85 11.52
C ASN A 164 -7.38 -8.87 10.45
N ASP A 165 -8.66 -9.21 10.38
CA ASP A 165 -9.19 -10.06 9.34
C ASP A 165 -9.06 -9.38 7.98
N ARG A 166 -9.47 -8.11 7.90
CA ARG A 166 -9.37 -7.33 6.66
C ARG A 166 -7.92 -7.13 6.20
N ALA A 167 -7.00 -6.87 7.12
CA ALA A 167 -5.57 -6.77 6.80
C ALA A 167 -5.07 -8.07 6.14
N ARG A 168 -5.44 -9.25 6.67
CA ARG A 168 -5.06 -10.54 6.07
C ARG A 168 -5.68 -10.75 4.69
N GLU A 169 -6.93 -10.35 4.48
CA GLU A 169 -7.61 -10.41 3.18
C GLU A 169 -6.93 -9.52 2.14
N LEU A 170 -6.36 -8.37 2.56
CA LEU A 170 -5.59 -7.47 1.72
C LEU A 170 -4.15 -7.96 1.46
N GLY A 171 -3.74 -9.11 2.01
CA GLY A 171 -2.39 -9.64 1.84
C GLY A 171 -1.37 -9.08 2.82
N CYS A 172 -1.78 -8.31 3.83
CA CYS A 172 -0.88 -7.81 4.87
C CYS A 172 -0.36 -8.99 5.72
N THR A 173 0.94 -9.19 5.71
CA THR A 173 1.58 -10.34 6.40
C THR A 173 2.21 -9.98 7.73
N ASN A 174 2.46 -8.70 7.97
CA ASN A 174 3.20 -8.19 9.13
C ASN A 174 2.44 -7.07 9.86
N THR A 175 1.11 -7.13 9.85
CA THR A 175 0.25 -6.14 10.51
C THR A 175 -0.57 -6.78 11.63
N VAL A 176 -0.52 -6.14 12.80
CA VAL A 176 -1.38 -6.44 13.94
C VAL A 176 -1.96 -5.14 14.47
N PHE A 177 -3.28 -5.03 14.43
CA PHE A 177 -4.03 -3.94 15.07
C PHE A 177 -4.50 -4.39 16.45
N THR A 178 -4.40 -3.50 17.44
CA THR A 178 -4.89 -3.69 18.81
C THR A 178 -5.94 -2.66 19.20
N ASN A 179 -6.01 -1.55 18.45
CA ASN A 179 -7.01 -0.50 18.65
C ASN A 179 -7.32 0.25 17.35
N PRO A 180 -8.49 0.91 17.23
CA PRO A 180 -8.89 1.65 16.02
C PRO A 180 -8.32 3.06 15.95
N THR A 181 -7.59 3.52 16.96
CA THR A 181 -7.16 4.91 17.15
C THR A 181 -5.73 5.16 16.68
N GLY A 182 -4.87 4.13 16.73
CA GLY A 182 -3.43 4.25 16.53
C GLY A 182 -2.70 4.85 17.73
N LEU A 183 -3.33 4.86 18.91
CA LEU A 183 -2.63 5.14 20.15
C LEU A 183 -1.58 4.06 20.41
N PRO A 184 -0.47 4.41 21.08
CA PRO A 184 0.61 3.47 21.30
C PRO A 184 0.17 2.21 22.06
N ASP A 185 0.60 1.06 21.53
CA ASP A 185 0.45 -0.26 22.12
C ASP A 185 1.61 -1.11 21.61
N ASP A 186 2.34 -1.78 22.49
CA ASP A 186 3.55 -2.52 22.13
C ASP A 186 3.29 -3.70 21.18
N ALA A 187 2.07 -4.22 21.15
CA ALA A 187 1.68 -5.30 20.24
C ALA A 187 1.25 -4.77 18.87
N GLN A 188 0.89 -3.47 18.76
CA GLN A 188 0.42 -2.88 17.52
C GLN A 188 1.58 -2.53 16.58
N HIS A 189 1.61 -3.17 15.42
CA HIS A 189 2.64 -2.94 14.43
C HIS A 189 2.12 -3.15 13.00
N THR A 190 2.87 -2.62 12.05
CA THR A 190 2.64 -2.77 10.60
C THR A 190 3.95 -2.55 9.85
N THR A 191 3.92 -2.62 8.53
CA THR A 191 5.05 -2.30 7.64
C THR A 191 4.65 -1.22 6.63
N ALA A 192 5.63 -0.61 5.95
CA ALA A 192 5.33 0.34 4.89
C ALA A 192 4.60 -0.35 3.73
N HIS A 193 4.96 -1.58 3.42
CA HIS A 193 4.30 -2.39 2.39
C HIS A 193 2.83 -2.67 2.76
N ASP A 194 2.57 -3.17 3.97
CA ASP A 194 1.19 -3.46 4.41
C ASP A 194 0.31 -2.21 4.43
N LEU A 195 0.87 -1.04 4.84
CA LEU A 195 0.14 0.23 4.78
C LEU A 195 -0.15 0.67 3.35
N ALA A 196 0.72 0.34 2.37
CA ALA A 196 0.45 0.63 0.97
C ALA A 196 -0.73 -0.21 0.45
N LEU A 197 -0.81 -1.51 0.79
CA LEU A 197 -1.94 -2.38 0.45
C LEU A 197 -3.26 -1.89 1.09
N ILE A 198 -3.21 -1.43 2.34
CA ILE A 198 -4.38 -0.86 3.01
C ILE A 198 -4.81 0.45 2.34
N MET A 199 -3.86 1.30 1.96
CA MET A 199 -4.15 2.56 1.26
C MET A 199 -4.73 2.30 -0.14
N GLN A 200 -4.22 1.32 -0.87
CA GLN A 200 -4.75 0.88 -2.16
C GLN A 200 -6.24 0.51 -2.05
N ALA A 201 -6.58 -0.36 -1.09
CA ALA A 201 -7.97 -0.71 -0.85
C ALA A 201 -8.82 0.51 -0.46
N ALA A 202 -8.28 1.43 0.34
CA ALA A 202 -9.00 2.62 0.77
C ALA A 202 -9.27 3.58 -0.39
N ILE A 203 -8.30 3.86 -1.26
CA ILE A 203 -8.47 4.78 -2.40
C ILE A 203 -9.31 4.18 -3.53
N SER A 204 -9.61 2.90 -3.54
CA SER A 204 -10.60 2.33 -4.47
C SER A 204 -12.02 2.84 -4.18
N ASN A 205 -12.27 3.39 -2.98
CA ASN A 205 -13.55 3.97 -2.58
C ASN A 205 -13.56 5.50 -2.78
N ASP A 206 -14.49 6.00 -3.61
CA ASP A 206 -14.60 7.43 -3.92
C ASP A 206 -14.91 8.31 -2.69
N SER A 207 -15.68 7.79 -1.73
CA SER A 207 -15.95 8.49 -0.48
C SER A 207 -14.69 8.63 0.36
N PHE A 208 -13.82 7.62 0.39
CA PHE A 208 -12.53 7.73 1.05
C PHE A 208 -11.65 8.82 0.40
N ARG A 209 -11.56 8.85 -0.93
CA ARG A 209 -10.82 9.90 -1.66
C ARG A 209 -11.33 11.29 -1.30
N THR A 210 -12.66 11.46 -1.30
CA THR A 210 -13.32 12.74 -0.96
C THR A 210 -13.00 13.17 0.47
N ILE A 211 -13.14 12.26 1.44
CA ILE A 211 -12.96 12.56 2.86
C ILE A 211 -11.48 12.79 3.20
N SER A 212 -10.58 11.91 2.74
CA SER A 212 -9.15 12.00 3.06
C SER A 212 -8.44 13.14 2.32
N GLY A 213 -8.98 13.56 1.19
CA GLY A 213 -8.48 14.68 0.40
C GLY A 213 -8.96 16.06 0.86
N ALA A 214 -9.97 16.13 1.75
CA ALA A 214 -10.52 17.38 2.22
C ALA A 214 -9.56 18.13 3.14
N THR A 215 -9.48 19.46 2.95
CA THR A 215 -8.66 20.34 3.80
C THR A 215 -9.43 20.83 5.03
N SER A 216 -10.75 20.86 4.97
CA SER A 216 -11.62 21.28 6.07
C SER A 216 -13.02 20.68 5.93
N TYR A 217 -13.72 20.59 7.06
CA TYR A 217 -15.14 20.20 7.10
C TYR A 217 -15.81 20.86 8.30
N THR A 218 -17.08 21.25 8.17
CA THR A 218 -17.85 21.83 9.27
C THR A 218 -18.96 20.89 9.70
N ILE A 219 -18.87 20.36 10.91
CA ILE A 219 -19.98 19.64 11.54
C ILE A 219 -20.97 20.69 12.05
N PRO A 220 -22.24 20.65 11.63
CA PRO A 220 -23.28 21.59 12.10
C PRO A 220 -23.61 21.34 13.58
N ALA A 221 -24.50 22.18 14.13
CA ALA A 221 -25.08 21.93 15.45
C ALA A 221 -25.76 20.55 15.49
N THR A 222 -25.58 19.86 16.63
CA THR A 222 -26.12 18.52 16.86
C THR A 222 -27.33 18.58 17.83
N ASN A 223 -27.87 17.41 18.16
CA ASN A 223 -28.91 17.28 19.20
C ASN A 223 -28.43 17.72 20.59
N VAL A 224 -27.15 17.79 20.86
CA VAL A 224 -26.56 18.12 22.16
C VAL A 224 -25.81 19.45 22.12
N SER A 225 -25.06 19.72 21.03
CA SER A 225 -24.25 20.94 20.88
C SER A 225 -24.95 21.94 19.93
N GLY A 226 -25.23 23.13 20.43
CA GLY A 226 -25.81 24.24 19.63
C GLY A 226 -24.79 24.95 18.74
N GLY A 227 -23.49 24.66 18.87
CA GLY A 227 -22.41 25.24 18.07
C GLY A 227 -21.93 24.31 16.95
N THR A 228 -21.33 24.90 15.91
CA THR A 228 -20.64 24.15 14.86
C THR A 228 -19.23 23.75 15.29
N ARG A 229 -18.70 22.64 14.73
CA ARG A 229 -17.30 22.27 14.85
C ARG A 229 -16.61 22.40 13.50
N ASN A 230 -15.61 23.27 13.40
CA ASN A 230 -14.79 23.43 12.20
C ASN A 230 -13.58 22.52 12.34
N LEU A 231 -13.51 21.54 11.47
CA LEU A 231 -12.39 20.59 11.37
C LEU A 231 -11.42 21.11 10.31
N THR A 232 -10.13 21.04 10.60
CA THR A 232 -9.07 21.35 9.64
C THR A 232 -8.14 20.14 9.55
N SER A 233 -7.76 19.77 8.36
CA SER A 233 -6.86 18.64 8.12
C SER A 233 -5.47 18.94 8.65
N SER A 234 -4.87 17.97 9.35
CA SER A 234 -3.44 17.97 9.65
C SER A 234 -2.59 17.43 8.48
N PHE A 235 -3.22 16.78 7.51
CA PHE A 235 -2.58 16.31 6.28
C PHE A 235 -2.58 17.45 5.26
N THR A 236 -1.39 17.93 4.90
CA THR A 236 -1.23 19.20 4.17
C THR A 236 -0.91 19.04 2.69
N MET A 237 -0.69 17.80 2.19
CA MET A 237 -0.31 17.57 0.78
C MET A 237 -1.46 17.84 -0.21
N THR A 238 -2.71 17.94 0.27
CA THR A 238 -3.88 18.32 -0.54
C THR A 238 -4.22 19.81 -0.46
N ASP A 239 -3.56 20.58 0.43
CA ASP A 239 -3.84 22.01 0.61
C ASP A 239 -2.95 22.88 -0.30
N PRO A 240 -3.52 23.56 -1.34
CA PRO A 240 -2.73 24.43 -2.23
C PRO A 240 -2.02 25.60 -1.52
N ALA A 241 -2.42 25.95 -0.30
CA ALA A 241 -1.75 26.98 0.49
C ALA A 241 -0.55 26.44 1.28
N SER A 242 -0.39 25.12 1.36
CA SER A 242 0.73 24.49 2.08
C SER A 242 2.01 24.45 1.25
N THR A 243 3.15 24.54 1.93
CA THR A 243 4.47 24.30 1.32
C THR A 243 4.70 22.83 0.95
N SER A 244 3.90 21.92 1.50
CA SER A 244 3.93 20.49 1.19
C SER A 244 2.84 20.08 0.20
N TYR A 245 2.18 21.06 -0.44
CA TYR A 245 1.19 20.74 -1.48
C TYR A 245 1.80 19.90 -2.60
N TYR A 246 1.09 18.86 -3.01
CA TYR A 246 1.50 18.01 -4.12
C TYR A 246 0.39 17.90 -5.15
N GLU A 247 0.64 18.40 -6.36
CA GLU A 247 -0.34 18.36 -7.44
C GLU A 247 -0.68 16.90 -7.81
N GLY A 248 -1.99 16.60 -7.84
CA GLY A 248 -2.48 15.24 -8.07
C GLY A 248 -2.61 14.40 -6.80
N CYS A 249 -2.29 14.95 -5.61
CA CYS A 249 -2.52 14.24 -4.36
C CYS A 249 -4.01 13.95 -4.18
N ILE A 250 -4.37 12.67 -4.01
CA ILE A 250 -5.74 12.21 -3.83
C ILE A 250 -6.18 12.40 -2.38
N GLY A 251 -5.28 12.13 -1.45
CA GLY A 251 -5.52 12.18 -0.03
C GLY A 251 -4.50 11.35 0.73
N GLY A 252 -4.66 11.27 2.03
CA GLY A 252 -3.75 10.51 2.87
C GLY A 252 -3.88 10.86 4.34
N ARG A 253 -2.85 10.47 5.07
CA ARG A 253 -2.76 10.75 6.49
C ARG A 253 -1.31 10.87 6.94
N GLU A 254 -1.06 11.89 7.76
CA GLU A 254 0.18 12.05 8.51
C GLU A 254 -0.11 12.03 10.00
N SER A 255 0.72 11.39 10.77
CA SER A 255 0.60 11.39 12.24
C SER A 255 1.95 11.14 12.89
N THR A 256 2.12 11.68 14.11
CA THR A 256 3.36 11.57 14.86
C THR A 256 3.05 11.16 16.30
N THR A 257 3.81 10.19 16.80
CA THR A 257 3.85 9.87 18.24
C THR A 257 5.32 9.74 18.66
N THR A 258 5.57 9.81 19.97
CA THR A 258 6.94 9.61 20.49
C THR A 258 7.47 8.21 20.16
N ALA A 259 6.59 7.20 20.12
CA ALA A 259 6.98 5.81 19.88
C ALA A 259 7.22 5.52 18.38
N SER A 260 6.43 6.12 17.48
CA SER A 260 6.46 5.82 16.04
C SER A 260 7.35 6.76 15.23
N GLY A 261 7.76 7.91 15.77
CA GLY A 261 8.17 9.02 14.91
C GLY A 261 7.00 9.51 14.05
N SER A 262 7.28 10.16 12.94
CA SER A 262 6.26 10.53 11.94
C SER A 262 6.01 9.38 10.97
N VAL A 263 4.73 9.13 10.68
CA VAL A 263 4.23 8.18 9.68
C VAL A 263 3.35 8.95 8.71
N LEU A 264 3.63 8.82 7.42
CA LEU A 264 2.85 9.42 6.34
C LEU A 264 2.46 8.33 5.34
N VAL A 265 1.17 8.29 5.00
CA VAL A 265 0.61 7.44 3.95
C VAL A 265 -0.19 8.33 3.01
N THR A 266 0.09 8.29 1.72
CA THR A 266 -0.58 9.13 0.73
C THR A 266 -0.68 8.42 -0.61
N ALA A 267 -1.59 8.91 -1.46
CA ALA A 267 -1.66 8.53 -2.86
C ALA A 267 -1.75 9.78 -3.74
N ALA A 268 -1.19 9.69 -4.93
CA ALA A 268 -1.28 10.73 -5.93
C ALA A 268 -1.53 10.13 -7.32
N GLN A 269 -2.26 10.85 -8.17
CA GLN A 269 -2.58 10.43 -9.52
C GLN A 269 -2.15 11.48 -10.54
N ARG A 270 -1.42 11.04 -11.58
CA ARG A 270 -1.04 11.86 -12.73
C ARG A 270 -1.14 11.04 -14.01
N ASN A 271 -1.76 11.59 -15.03
CA ASN A 271 -1.87 10.97 -16.38
C ASN A 271 -2.38 9.51 -16.36
N GLY A 272 -3.31 9.19 -15.47
CA GLY A 272 -3.88 7.85 -15.33
C GLY A 272 -3.11 6.90 -14.41
N THR A 273 -1.85 7.21 -14.07
CA THR A 273 -1.05 6.44 -13.11
C THR A 273 -1.35 6.90 -11.68
N THR A 274 -1.62 5.96 -10.79
CA THR A 274 -1.79 6.22 -9.35
C THR A 274 -0.63 5.60 -8.57
N LEU A 275 0.07 6.41 -7.81
CA LEU A 275 1.16 5.98 -6.93
C LEU A 275 0.78 6.15 -5.48
N ILE A 276 1.12 5.16 -4.67
CA ILE A 276 0.96 5.14 -3.23
C ILE A 276 2.33 5.28 -2.59
N ALA A 277 2.49 6.27 -1.72
CA ALA A 277 3.71 6.53 -0.98
C ALA A 277 3.49 6.32 0.51
N VAL A 278 4.35 5.52 1.12
CA VAL A 278 4.39 5.34 2.58
C VAL A 278 5.78 5.66 3.09
N VAL A 279 5.83 6.45 4.16
CA VAL A 279 7.08 6.81 4.86
C VAL A 279 6.85 6.59 6.34
N MET A 280 7.69 5.78 6.99
CA MET A 280 7.54 5.40 8.40
C MET A 280 8.77 5.73 9.24
N ASN A 281 8.51 6.09 10.48
CA ASN A 281 9.51 6.46 11.48
C ASN A 281 10.46 7.57 10.97
N GLY A 282 9.86 8.58 10.38
CA GLY A 282 10.57 9.77 9.94
C GLY A 282 10.66 10.84 11.03
N ALA A 283 11.52 11.83 10.80
CA ALA A 283 11.57 13.02 11.64
C ALA A 283 10.33 13.89 11.41
N THR A 284 9.83 14.51 12.46
CA THR A 284 8.66 15.40 12.39
C THR A 284 8.88 16.52 11.37
N GLY A 285 7.92 16.67 10.45
CA GLY A 285 7.95 17.69 9.39
C GLY A 285 8.86 17.36 8.21
N GLN A 286 9.44 16.14 8.14
CA GLN A 286 10.25 15.69 7.00
C GLN A 286 9.53 14.67 6.11
N THR A 287 8.60 13.90 6.66
CA THR A 287 7.90 12.81 5.96
C THR A 287 7.16 13.28 4.70
N ALA A 288 6.57 14.47 4.72
CA ALA A 288 5.92 15.04 3.53
C ALA A 288 6.93 15.36 2.41
N ASN A 289 8.09 15.92 2.74
CA ASN A 289 9.14 16.21 1.75
C ASN A 289 9.72 14.92 1.16
N GLU A 290 9.91 13.89 1.99
CA GLU A 290 10.38 12.58 1.53
C GLU A 290 9.34 11.92 0.63
N ALA A 291 8.04 11.95 1.00
CA ALA A 291 6.96 11.43 0.17
C ALA A 291 6.87 12.16 -1.19
N ILE A 292 7.05 13.49 -1.22
CA ILE A 292 7.12 14.27 -2.47
C ILE A 292 8.28 13.78 -3.34
N SER A 293 9.48 13.65 -2.76
CA SER A 293 10.66 13.16 -3.50
C SER A 293 10.45 11.76 -4.08
N LEU A 294 9.79 10.89 -3.31
CA LEU A 294 9.47 9.51 -3.72
C LEU A 294 8.40 9.48 -4.82
N LEU A 295 7.34 10.29 -4.71
CA LEU A 295 6.31 10.41 -5.74
C LEU A 295 6.90 10.98 -7.04
N ASP A 296 7.73 12.03 -6.95
CA ASP A 296 8.42 12.60 -8.11
C ASP A 296 9.35 11.59 -8.77
N TYR A 297 10.06 10.77 -7.99
CA TYR A 297 10.85 9.67 -8.49
C TYR A 297 9.99 8.67 -9.28
N GLY A 298 8.86 8.23 -8.72
CA GLY A 298 7.96 7.29 -9.38
C GLY A 298 7.40 7.85 -10.68
N PHE A 299 6.80 9.05 -10.67
CA PHE A 299 6.20 9.65 -11.85
C PHE A 299 7.21 10.05 -12.94
N SER A 300 8.46 10.33 -12.59
CA SER A 300 9.47 10.79 -13.55
C SER A 300 10.23 9.66 -14.22
N ASN A 301 10.35 8.52 -13.57
CA ASN A 301 11.24 7.45 -14.01
C ASN A 301 10.54 6.19 -14.49
N PHE A 302 9.21 6.12 -14.36
CA PHE A 302 8.45 4.92 -14.74
C PHE A 302 7.27 5.27 -15.63
N GLN A 303 6.77 4.28 -16.34
CA GLN A 303 5.61 4.36 -17.22
C GLN A 303 4.74 3.12 -17.09
N LEU A 304 3.42 3.30 -17.18
CA LEU A 304 2.49 2.21 -17.41
C LEU A 304 2.56 1.76 -18.86
N MET A 305 2.57 0.46 -19.09
CA MET A 305 2.49 -0.17 -20.41
C MET A 305 1.34 -1.16 -20.40
N ASP A 306 0.43 -1.04 -21.34
CA ASP A 306 -0.66 -1.99 -21.54
C ASP A 306 -0.24 -2.99 -22.63
N LEU A 307 -0.06 -4.24 -22.22
CA LEU A 307 0.36 -5.34 -23.11
C LEU A 307 -0.84 -6.01 -23.80
N SER A 308 -2.08 -5.72 -23.38
CA SER A 308 -3.29 -6.34 -23.91
C SER A 308 -3.61 -5.87 -25.35
N GLU A 309 -3.07 -4.72 -25.76
CA GLU A 309 -3.23 -4.22 -27.13
C GLU A 309 -2.40 -5.03 -28.14
N ASP A 310 -1.27 -5.61 -27.70
CA ASP A 310 -0.31 -6.34 -28.53
C ASP A 310 -0.43 -7.87 -28.40
N ASP A 311 -0.99 -8.39 -27.31
CA ASP A 311 -1.17 -9.82 -27.02
C ASP A 311 -2.66 -10.18 -26.88
N PHE A 312 -3.24 -10.70 -27.94
CA PHE A 312 -4.65 -11.14 -28.01
C PHE A 312 -5.01 -12.31 -27.09
N HIS A 313 -4.01 -12.98 -26.49
CA HIS A 313 -4.22 -14.08 -25.56
C HIS A 313 -4.46 -13.57 -24.11
N ILE A 314 -4.28 -12.27 -23.85
CA ILE A 314 -4.58 -11.68 -22.54
C ILE A 314 -6.09 -11.53 -22.39
N LEU A 315 -6.65 -12.24 -21.39
CA LEU A 315 -8.07 -12.20 -21.05
C LEU A 315 -8.41 -11.06 -20.05
N SER A 316 -7.49 -10.79 -19.15
CA SER A 316 -7.60 -9.68 -18.17
C SER A 316 -6.24 -9.33 -17.58
N GLY A 317 -6.08 -8.11 -17.06
CA GLY A 317 -4.79 -7.59 -16.60
C GLY A 317 -3.90 -7.20 -17.78
N GLY A 318 -2.59 -7.42 -17.67
CA GLY A 318 -1.62 -7.09 -18.72
C GLY A 318 -1.12 -5.66 -18.68
N THR A 319 -1.51 -4.88 -17.67
CA THR A 319 -0.88 -3.58 -17.37
C THR A 319 0.35 -3.82 -16.51
N VAL A 320 1.49 -3.30 -16.94
CA VAL A 320 2.77 -3.40 -16.24
C VAL A 320 3.34 -2.01 -15.97
N MET A 321 4.05 -1.85 -14.86
CA MET A 321 4.76 -0.61 -14.54
C MET A 321 6.27 -0.84 -14.67
N VAL A 322 6.90 -0.17 -15.61
CA VAL A 322 8.30 -0.39 -15.99
C VAL A 322 9.10 0.91 -16.00
N PRO A 323 10.45 0.86 -15.93
CA PRO A 323 11.28 2.05 -16.13
C PRO A 323 10.97 2.73 -17.46
N SER A 324 10.97 4.06 -17.48
CA SER A 324 10.73 4.86 -18.69
C SER A 324 11.71 4.49 -19.81
N GLY A 325 11.16 4.16 -20.97
CA GLY A 325 11.93 3.72 -22.15
C GLY A 325 12.14 2.20 -22.24
N ALA A 326 11.70 1.41 -21.26
CA ALA A 326 11.59 -0.03 -21.40
C ALA A 326 10.46 -0.39 -22.39
N THR A 327 10.61 -1.55 -23.02
CA THR A 327 9.67 -2.10 -24.02
C THR A 327 9.21 -3.50 -23.59
N ALA A 328 8.22 -4.07 -24.26
CA ALA A 328 7.77 -5.43 -24.00
C ALA A 328 8.89 -6.48 -24.17
N ASP A 329 9.86 -6.22 -25.04
CA ASP A 329 11.00 -7.09 -25.29
C ASP A 329 11.98 -7.17 -24.09
N ASP A 330 11.90 -6.22 -23.16
CA ASP A 330 12.73 -6.19 -21.95
C ASP A 330 12.12 -7.02 -20.80
N LEU A 331 10.91 -7.56 -21.00
CA LEU A 331 10.19 -8.34 -20.01
C LEU A 331 10.49 -9.84 -20.13
N THR A 332 10.50 -10.50 -18.98
CA THR A 332 10.45 -11.96 -18.88
C THR A 332 9.10 -12.38 -18.32
N THR A 333 8.58 -13.53 -18.78
CA THR A 333 7.28 -14.04 -18.34
C THR A 333 7.43 -15.40 -17.68
N GLU A 334 6.57 -15.65 -16.69
CA GLU A 334 6.39 -16.95 -16.04
C GLU A 334 4.89 -17.23 -15.92
N ASP A 335 4.46 -18.40 -16.45
CA ASP A 335 3.07 -18.81 -16.42
C ASP A 335 2.85 -19.84 -15.30
N THR A 336 1.83 -19.62 -14.47
CA THR A 336 1.40 -20.52 -13.40
C THR A 336 -0.09 -20.84 -13.55
N GLU A 337 -0.45 -22.14 -13.42
CA GLU A 337 -1.85 -22.55 -13.43
C GLU A 337 -2.45 -22.37 -12.03
N SER A 338 -3.56 -21.62 -11.95
CA SER A 338 -4.33 -21.42 -10.71
C SER A 338 -5.82 -21.44 -11.04
N ASP A 339 -6.57 -22.29 -10.37
CA ASP A 339 -8.04 -22.42 -10.50
C ASP A 339 -8.52 -22.66 -11.95
N GLY A 340 -7.71 -23.32 -12.78
CA GLY A 340 -8.03 -23.61 -14.18
C GLY A 340 -7.84 -22.39 -15.11
N GLN A 341 -7.11 -21.39 -14.65
CA GLN A 341 -6.68 -20.24 -15.44
C GLN A 341 -5.15 -20.18 -15.43
N ILE A 342 -4.56 -19.63 -16.49
CA ILE A 342 -3.13 -19.37 -16.53
C ILE A 342 -2.89 -17.92 -16.12
N LEU A 343 -2.19 -17.76 -15.00
CA LEU A 343 -1.70 -16.48 -14.52
C LEU A 343 -0.28 -16.28 -15.07
N ARG A 344 -0.10 -15.28 -15.93
CA ARG A 344 1.19 -14.83 -16.44
C ARG A 344 1.73 -13.71 -15.56
N THR A 345 2.91 -13.90 -15.03
CA THR A 345 3.66 -12.88 -14.29
C THR A 345 4.70 -12.27 -15.21
N TYR A 346 4.70 -10.93 -15.30
CA TYR A 346 5.70 -10.16 -16.04
C TYR A 346 6.77 -9.65 -15.08
N SER A 347 8.03 -9.79 -15.47
CA SER A 347 9.16 -9.31 -14.67
C SER A 347 10.14 -8.49 -15.50
N PHE A 348 10.68 -7.41 -14.92
CA PHE A 348 11.75 -6.58 -15.45
C PHE A 348 12.94 -6.65 -14.47
N GLY A 349 14.13 -6.97 -14.97
CA GLY A 349 15.32 -7.12 -14.13
C GLY A 349 15.19 -8.15 -12.99
N GLY A 350 14.28 -9.12 -13.14
CA GLY A 350 13.96 -10.13 -12.13
C GLY A 350 12.95 -9.70 -11.07
N THR A 351 12.36 -8.51 -11.21
CA THR A 351 11.31 -7.99 -10.32
C THR A 351 9.96 -8.03 -11.03
N GLN A 352 8.93 -8.52 -10.35
CA GLN A 352 7.56 -8.50 -10.86
C GLN A 352 7.10 -7.06 -11.11
N VAL A 353 6.53 -6.82 -12.30
CA VAL A 353 6.05 -5.51 -12.75
C VAL A 353 4.58 -5.52 -13.18
N GLY A 354 3.91 -6.65 -13.08
CA GLY A 354 2.49 -6.84 -13.32
C GLY A 354 2.14 -8.28 -13.63
N THR A 355 0.84 -8.55 -13.79
CA THR A 355 0.28 -9.87 -14.10
C THR A 355 -0.83 -9.79 -15.12
N ALA A 356 -1.11 -10.92 -15.78
CA ALA A 356 -2.28 -11.09 -16.64
C ALA A 356 -2.85 -12.49 -16.51
N VAL A 357 -4.15 -12.63 -16.71
CA VAL A 357 -4.79 -13.92 -17.00
C VAL A 357 -4.75 -14.12 -18.50
N VAL A 358 -4.17 -15.24 -18.94
CA VAL A 358 -4.03 -15.53 -20.38
C VAL A 358 -4.78 -16.80 -20.77
N GLU A 359 -5.07 -16.96 -22.07
CA GLU A 359 -5.68 -18.18 -22.62
C GLU A 359 -4.74 -19.37 -22.45
N ASP A 360 -5.30 -20.54 -22.16
CA ASP A 360 -4.55 -21.81 -22.14
C ASP A 360 -4.24 -22.28 -23.57
N SER A 361 -3.04 -21.97 -24.05
CA SER A 361 -2.57 -22.38 -25.38
C SER A 361 -2.39 -23.91 -25.52
N SER A 362 -2.47 -24.68 -24.43
CA SER A 362 -2.38 -26.16 -24.51
C SER A 362 -3.63 -26.80 -25.10
N GLN A 363 -4.74 -26.05 -25.16
CA GLN A 363 -6.00 -26.51 -25.78
C GLN A 363 -6.03 -26.36 -27.30
N GLU A 364 -5.22 -25.49 -27.93
CA GLU A 364 -5.17 -25.31 -29.37
C GLU A 364 -4.51 -26.48 -30.11
N SER A 365 -3.63 -27.24 -29.48
CA SER A 365 -2.92 -28.35 -30.11
C SER A 365 -3.75 -29.64 -30.28
N SER A 366 -4.95 -29.72 -29.71
CA SER A 366 -5.83 -30.90 -29.82
C SER A 366 -6.89 -30.79 -30.89
N SER A 367 -7.10 -29.61 -31.51
CA SER A 367 -8.06 -29.42 -32.62
C SER A 367 -7.44 -29.48 -33.99
N ASP A 368 -6.12 -29.38 -34.15
CA ASP A 368 -5.43 -29.32 -35.44
C ASP A 368 -4.99 -30.69 -36.00
N VAL A 369 -5.33 -31.83 -35.39
CA VAL A 369 -4.92 -33.17 -35.85
C VAL A 369 -6.01 -33.90 -36.65
N LEU A 370 -7.18 -33.31 -36.83
CA LEU A 370 -8.23 -33.90 -37.67
C LEU A 370 -8.78 -32.86 -38.65
N GLU A 371 -8.06 -32.54 -39.69
CA GLU A 371 -8.66 -32.15 -41.00
C GLU A 371 -7.57 -31.80 -42.02
N ASN A 372 -6.99 -32.82 -42.60
CA ASN A 372 -6.63 -32.77 -44.04
C ASN A 372 -7.74 -33.51 -44.76
N ASP A 373 -8.73 -32.79 -45.26
CA ASP A 373 -9.27 -32.90 -46.61
C ASP A 373 -10.62 -32.14 -46.72
N GLU A 374 -10.68 -31.32 -47.82
CA GLU A 374 -11.90 -30.74 -48.38
C GLU A 374 -12.69 -29.68 -47.62
N ASN A 375 -12.33 -28.38 -47.72
CA ASN A 375 -13.25 -27.34 -48.17
C ASN A 375 -12.69 -25.94 -48.03
N MET A 376 -12.11 -25.39 -49.06
CA MET A 376 -11.69 -23.99 -49.14
C MET A 376 -12.87 -22.99 -49.32
N ASP A 377 -14.12 -23.47 -49.27
CA ASP A 377 -15.32 -22.61 -49.40
C ASP A 377 -16.00 -22.26 -48.07
N SER A 378 -15.63 -22.89 -46.97
CA SER A 378 -16.23 -22.61 -45.64
C SER A 378 -15.57 -21.45 -44.89
N ALA A 379 -14.30 -21.13 -45.17
CA ALA A 379 -13.59 -20.07 -44.49
C ALA A 379 -14.10 -18.64 -44.77
N LYS A 380 -14.76 -18.46 -45.97
CA LYS A 380 -15.36 -17.16 -46.30
C LYS A 380 -16.70 -16.91 -45.64
N ALA A 381 -17.44 -17.98 -45.32
CA ALA A 381 -18.72 -17.87 -44.63
C ALA A 381 -18.57 -17.59 -43.11
N TYR A 382 -17.42 -17.96 -42.51
CA TYR A 382 -17.18 -17.77 -41.09
C TYR A 382 -16.73 -16.34 -40.72
N SER A 383 -16.04 -15.63 -41.63
CA SER A 383 -15.62 -14.24 -41.40
C SER A 383 -16.78 -13.23 -41.52
N GLU A 384 -17.85 -13.56 -42.25
CA GLU A 384 -19.03 -12.69 -42.36
C GLU A 384 -20.04 -12.86 -41.22
N SER A 385 -19.96 -13.96 -40.45
CA SER A 385 -20.85 -14.23 -39.32
C SER A 385 -20.43 -13.52 -38.01
N ARG A 386 -19.18 -13.07 -37.92
CA ARG A 386 -18.66 -12.41 -36.68
C ARG A 386 -19.12 -10.97 -36.50
N SER A 387 -19.75 -10.34 -37.46
CA SER A 387 -20.21 -8.94 -37.36
C SER A 387 -21.61 -8.76 -36.76
N GLN A 388 -22.29 -9.86 -36.35
CA GLN A 388 -23.62 -9.78 -35.74
C GLN A 388 -23.80 -10.71 -34.56
N ILE A 389 -22.99 -10.54 -33.52
CA ILE A 389 -23.35 -11.04 -32.18
C ILE A 389 -24.11 -9.90 -31.48
N PRO A 390 -25.43 -10.04 -31.25
CA PRO A 390 -26.17 -8.98 -30.60
C PRO A 390 -25.75 -8.90 -29.14
N TYR A 391 -25.52 -7.69 -28.65
CA TYR A 391 -25.18 -7.31 -27.27
C TYR A 391 -26.14 -7.84 -26.19
N PHE A 392 -27.11 -8.66 -26.53
CA PHE A 392 -28.08 -9.28 -25.62
C PHE A 392 -27.59 -10.57 -24.93
N ALA A 393 -26.47 -11.18 -25.33
CA ALA A 393 -25.99 -12.43 -24.74
C ALA A 393 -25.24 -12.21 -23.41
N ILE A 394 -24.63 -11.03 -23.20
CA ILE A 394 -23.87 -10.71 -21.98
C ILE A 394 -24.81 -10.31 -20.82
N GLY A 395 -26.01 -9.78 -21.11
CA GLY A 395 -27.03 -9.45 -20.11
C GLY A 395 -27.72 -10.68 -19.49
N GLY A 396 -27.78 -11.80 -20.19
CA GLY A 396 -28.52 -12.99 -19.74
C GLY A 396 -27.85 -13.74 -18.58
N VAL A 397 -26.53 -13.81 -18.59
CA VAL A 397 -25.77 -14.54 -17.53
C VAL A 397 -25.75 -13.73 -16.23
N GLY A 398 -25.61 -12.40 -16.33
CA GLY A 398 -25.67 -11.51 -15.15
C GLY A 398 -27.04 -11.51 -14.48
N ILE A 399 -28.14 -11.55 -15.26
CA ILE A 399 -29.51 -11.62 -14.73
C ILE A 399 -29.78 -12.97 -14.06
N LEU A 400 -29.25 -14.07 -14.61
CA LEU A 400 -29.42 -15.40 -14.03
C LEU A 400 -28.67 -15.56 -12.69
N LEU A 401 -27.48 -14.98 -12.58
CA LEU A 401 -26.71 -14.92 -11.33
C LEU A 401 -27.41 -14.05 -10.26
N LEU A 402 -27.97 -12.91 -10.65
CA LEU A 402 -28.76 -12.05 -9.76
C LEU A 402 -30.03 -12.74 -9.25
N ILE A 403 -30.73 -13.49 -10.10
CA ILE A 403 -31.93 -14.27 -9.71
C ILE A 403 -31.54 -15.40 -8.76
N LEU A 404 -30.40 -16.07 -8.98
CA LEU A 404 -29.91 -17.14 -8.09
C LEU A 404 -29.50 -16.57 -6.71
N LEU A 405 -28.86 -15.41 -6.67
CA LEU A 405 -28.51 -14.74 -5.42
C LEU A 405 -29.75 -14.26 -4.65
N LEU A 406 -30.73 -13.66 -5.34
CA LEU A 406 -32.01 -13.28 -4.75
C LEU A 406 -32.79 -14.49 -4.22
N TRP A 407 -32.79 -15.61 -4.94
CA TRP A 407 -33.46 -16.84 -4.49
C TRP A 407 -32.78 -17.43 -3.26
N ARG A 408 -31.45 -17.37 -3.20
CA ARG A 408 -30.66 -17.81 -2.04
C ARG A 408 -30.89 -16.92 -0.81
N MET A 409 -30.97 -15.59 -0.98
CA MET A 409 -31.32 -14.64 0.07
C MET A 409 -32.74 -14.87 0.62
N ILE A 410 -33.74 -15.06 -0.26
CA ILE A 410 -35.13 -15.34 0.18
C ILE A 410 -35.24 -16.67 0.96
N ARG A 411 -34.38 -17.63 0.62
CA ARG A 411 -34.37 -18.93 1.32
C ARG A 411 -33.75 -18.81 2.73
N ILE A 412 -32.78 -17.93 2.91
CA ILE A 412 -32.14 -17.65 4.22
C ILE A 412 -33.11 -16.85 5.14
N ILE A 413 -33.92 -15.94 4.56
CA ILE A 413 -34.90 -15.15 5.33
C ILE A 413 -36.14 -15.99 5.76
N ARG A 414 -36.38 -17.12 5.10
CA ARG A 414 -37.52 -18.02 5.40
C ARG A 414 -37.17 -19.29 6.23
N SER A 415 -35.89 -19.46 6.59
CA SER A 415 -35.43 -20.46 7.54
C SER A 415 -35.15 -19.84 8.92
#